data_77b085f15a96e62cd111dc4ec5126309
#
_entry.id   77b085f15a96e62cd111dc4ec5126309
#
_cell.length_a   1.000
_cell.length_b   1.000
_cell.length_c   1.000
_cell.angle_alpha   90.00
_cell.angle_beta   90.00
_cell.angle_gamma   90.00
#
_symmetry.space_group_name_H-M   'P 1'
#
loop_
_entity.id
_entity.type
_entity.pdbx_description
1 polymer ?
#
loop_
_entity_poly.entity_id
_entity_poly.type
_entity_poly.pdbx_seq_one_letter_code
_entity_poly.pdbx_strand_id
1 'polypeptide(L)'
;MQKLEKMQKLEIVYKNIDDLLPYVNNARTHDEMQINQIASSIKEFGFNSPIAIDNDNVILCGHGRLLGAKKLGLKEVPTVCLSHLTPQEKKAYILADNKIALNSGWDINLLKLEFEELKNVDFDLELTGFNTEEIENILNSEDEDSEDEESSDDLDLDFLDGFSEKYNIIVECENQEEAEAFAKRFKPDLNLNSQKIKIKFKDLK
;
A
#
# COMPACT_ATOMS: atom_id res chain seq x y z
N MET A 1 27.51 2.43 -17.77
CA MET A 1 26.78 2.74 -19.00
C MET A 1 26.26 1.52 -19.79
N GLN A 2 26.74 0.30 -19.56
CA GLN A 2 26.34 -0.91 -20.34
C GLN A 2 25.00 -1.56 -19.96
N LYS A 3 24.28 -1.09 -18.93
CA LYS A 3 23.07 -1.75 -18.42
C LYS A 3 21.73 -1.25 -19.07
N LEU A 4 21.76 -0.12 -19.76
CA LEU A 4 20.58 0.43 -20.46
C LEU A 4 20.29 -0.26 -21.83
N GLU A 5 21.24 -1.02 -22.38
CA GLU A 5 21.06 -1.78 -23.63
C GLU A 5 20.16 -3.03 -23.47
N LYS A 6 19.76 -3.38 -22.24
CA LYS A 6 18.87 -4.51 -21.93
C LYS A 6 17.37 -4.16 -21.94
N MET A 7 16.97 -3.02 -22.46
CA MET A 7 15.54 -2.71 -22.59
C MET A 7 14.93 -3.57 -23.70
N GLN A 8 14.49 -4.76 -23.30
CA GLN A 8 13.77 -5.65 -24.19
C GLN A 8 12.35 -5.11 -24.40
N LYS A 9 11.89 -5.10 -25.64
CA LYS A 9 10.50 -4.81 -25.95
C LYS A 9 9.64 -5.97 -25.44
N LEU A 10 8.74 -5.67 -24.53
CA LEU A 10 7.83 -6.65 -23.94
C LEU A 10 6.55 -6.73 -24.79
N GLU A 11 6.06 -7.95 -24.97
CA GLU A 11 4.79 -8.22 -25.64
C GLU A 11 3.80 -8.79 -24.64
N ILE A 12 2.54 -8.36 -24.73
CA ILE A 12 1.45 -8.91 -23.94
C ILE A 12 0.91 -10.13 -24.68
N VAL A 13 0.92 -11.27 -23.99
CA VAL A 13 0.38 -12.54 -24.49
C VAL A 13 -0.65 -13.06 -23.50
N TYR A 14 -1.84 -13.39 -23.98
CA TYR A 14 -2.86 -14.03 -23.17
C TYR A 14 -2.51 -15.51 -22.95
N LYS A 15 -2.56 -15.95 -21.70
CA LYS A 15 -2.30 -17.33 -21.31
C LYS A 15 -3.45 -17.89 -20.49
N ASN A 16 -3.68 -19.18 -20.64
CA ASN A 16 -4.64 -19.90 -19.81
C ASN A 16 -4.17 -19.79 -18.33
N ILE A 17 -5.12 -19.52 -17.45
CA ILE A 17 -4.87 -19.31 -16.03
C ILE A 17 -4.31 -20.57 -15.35
N ASP A 18 -4.66 -21.76 -15.87
CA ASP A 18 -4.20 -23.05 -15.35
C ASP A 18 -2.76 -23.38 -15.76
N ASP A 19 -2.23 -22.72 -16.80
CA ASP A 19 -0.84 -22.88 -17.24
C ASP A 19 0.14 -22.06 -16.41
N LEU A 20 -0.35 -21.17 -15.53
CA LEU A 20 0.48 -20.27 -14.73
C LEU A 20 0.86 -20.94 -13.41
N LEU A 21 2.15 -20.98 -13.13
CA LEU A 21 2.72 -21.61 -11.95
C LEU A 21 3.08 -20.56 -10.90
N PRO A 22 2.48 -20.60 -9.69
CA PRO A 22 2.89 -19.73 -8.61
C PRO A 22 4.36 -19.97 -8.23
N TYR A 23 5.10 -18.88 -7.94
CA TYR A 23 6.46 -19.00 -7.44
C TYR A 23 6.47 -19.61 -6.02
N VAL A 24 7.18 -20.72 -5.84
CA VAL A 24 7.16 -21.53 -4.60
C VAL A 24 7.58 -20.73 -3.36
N ASN A 25 8.57 -19.82 -3.53
CA ASN A 25 9.09 -18.99 -2.44
C ASN A 25 8.49 -17.57 -2.45
N ASN A 26 7.22 -17.43 -2.85
CA ASN A 26 6.56 -16.13 -2.79
C ASN A 26 6.39 -15.71 -1.32
N ALA A 27 7.10 -14.67 -0.92
CA ALA A 27 7.05 -14.15 0.44
C ALA A 27 5.81 -13.27 0.70
N ARG A 28 5.11 -12.78 -0.35
CA ARG A 28 3.92 -11.96 -0.21
C ARG A 28 2.69 -12.81 -0.06
N THR A 29 1.96 -12.57 1.02
CA THR A 29 0.66 -13.20 1.30
C THR A 29 -0.48 -12.30 0.84
N HIS A 30 -1.61 -12.90 0.50
CA HIS A 30 -2.83 -12.20 0.11
C HIS A 30 -3.98 -12.77 0.91
N ASP A 31 -4.63 -11.96 1.72
CA ASP A 31 -5.85 -12.34 2.42
C ASP A 31 -7.08 -12.29 1.49
N GLU A 32 -8.20 -12.77 1.98
CA GLU A 32 -9.43 -12.84 1.18
C GLU A 32 -9.98 -11.45 0.86
N MET A 33 -9.82 -10.48 1.75
CA MET A 33 -10.28 -9.11 1.54
C MET A 33 -9.51 -8.47 0.39
N GLN A 34 -8.18 -8.57 0.38
CA GLN A 34 -7.35 -8.04 -0.71
C GLN A 34 -7.65 -8.74 -2.05
N ILE A 35 -7.90 -10.07 -2.03
CA ILE A 35 -8.29 -10.79 -3.25
C ILE A 35 -9.63 -10.26 -3.79
N ASN A 36 -10.58 -9.92 -2.90
CA ASN A 36 -11.86 -9.32 -3.29
C ASN A 36 -11.67 -7.93 -3.91
N GLN A 37 -10.86 -7.09 -3.31
CA GLN A 37 -10.52 -5.76 -3.84
C GLN A 37 -9.90 -5.86 -5.24
N ILE A 38 -8.92 -6.76 -5.43
CA ILE A 38 -8.30 -6.99 -6.73
C ILE A 38 -9.33 -7.51 -7.75
N ALA A 39 -10.20 -8.44 -7.36
CA ALA A 39 -11.24 -8.96 -8.24
C ALA A 39 -12.23 -7.87 -8.63
N SER A 40 -12.69 -7.03 -7.69
CA SER A 40 -13.57 -5.90 -7.96
C SER A 40 -12.92 -4.89 -8.91
N SER A 41 -11.66 -4.55 -8.68
CA SER A 41 -10.89 -3.67 -9.56
C SER A 41 -10.74 -4.24 -10.99
N ILE A 42 -10.44 -5.54 -11.13
CA ILE A 42 -10.37 -6.19 -12.44
C ILE A 42 -11.73 -6.19 -13.14
N LYS A 43 -12.82 -6.40 -12.39
CA LYS A 43 -14.17 -6.41 -12.94
C LYS A 43 -14.60 -5.03 -13.44
N GLU A 44 -14.26 -3.98 -12.70
CA GLU A 44 -14.66 -2.61 -13.02
C GLU A 44 -13.78 -1.99 -14.11
N PHE A 45 -12.48 -2.05 -13.94
CA PHE A 45 -11.53 -1.35 -14.83
C PHE A 45 -10.92 -2.23 -15.91
N GLY A 46 -11.16 -3.54 -15.86
CA GLY A 46 -10.48 -4.50 -16.74
C GLY A 46 -9.13 -4.98 -16.18
N PHE A 47 -8.56 -5.98 -16.84
CA PHE A 47 -7.25 -6.54 -16.48
C PHE A 47 -6.12 -5.72 -17.11
N ASN A 48 -5.85 -4.53 -16.56
CA ASN A 48 -4.97 -3.52 -17.16
C ASN A 48 -3.48 -3.68 -16.79
N SER A 49 -3.15 -4.53 -15.82
CA SER A 49 -1.78 -4.75 -15.35
C SER A 49 -1.38 -6.22 -15.56
N PRO A 50 -0.63 -6.56 -16.64
CA PRO A 50 -0.30 -7.94 -16.95
C PRO A 50 0.47 -8.67 -15.84
N ILE A 51 0.33 -10.00 -15.77
CA ILE A 51 1.11 -10.86 -14.88
C ILE A 51 2.50 -11.06 -15.49
N ALA A 52 3.55 -10.76 -14.74
CA ALA A 52 4.93 -11.03 -15.18
C ALA A 52 5.29 -12.50 -14.90
N ILE A 53 5.76 -13.19 -15.93
CA ILE A 53 6.14 -14.61 -15.88
C ILE A 53 7.55 -14.82 -16.44
N ASP A 54 8.09 -15.99 -16.18
CA ASP A 54 9.30 -16.46 -16.87
C ASP A 54 8.98 -17.40 -18.03
N ASN A 55 10.04 -17.99 -18.65
CA ASN A 55 9.92 -18.92 -19.76
C ASN A 55 9.16 -20.20 -19.42
N ASP A 56 9.13 -20.58 -18.16
CA ASP A 56 8.47 -21.79 -17.64
C ASP A 56 7.08 -21.50 -17.09
N ASN A 57 6.52 -20.31 -17.41
CA ASN A 57 5.25 -19.79 -16.90
C ASN A 57 5.20 -19.60 -15.37
N VAL A 58 6.35 -19.56 -14.71
CA VAL A 58 6.42 -19.24 -13.26
C VAL A 58 6.15 -17.76 -13.07
N ILE A 59 5.20 -17.44 -12.20
CA ILE A 59 4.82 -16.06 -11.91
C ILE A 59 5.92 -15.37 -11.10
N LEU A 60 6.42 -14.25 -11.60
CA LEU A 60 7.38 -13.39 -10.94
C LEU A 60 6.69 -12.23 -10.22
N CYS A 61 5.61 -11.69 -10.82
CA CYS A 61 4.81 -10.60 -10.24
C CYS A 61 3.34 -10.77 -10.61
N GLY A 62 2.43 -10.45 -9.68
CA GLY A 62 0.98 -10.48 -9.93
C GLY A 62 0.26 -11.72 -9.39
N HIS A 63 0.77 -12.37 -8.34
CA HIS A 63 0.10 -13.50 -7.68
C HIS A 63 -1.32 -13.14 -7.20
N GLY A 64 -1.51 -11.96 -6.60
CA GLY A 64 -2.84 -11.47 -6.20
C GLY A 64 -3.78 -11.31 -7.41
N ARG A 65 -3.26 -10.81 -8.55
CA ARG A 65 -4.06 -10.70 -9.80
C ARG A 65 -4.49 -12.06 -10.34
N LEU A 66 -3.63 -13.07 -10.24
CA LEU A 66 -4.01 -14.45 -10.58
C LEU A 66 -5.16 -14.94 -9.69
N LEU A 67 -5.08 -14.70 -8.36
CA LEU A 67 -6.13 -15.10 -7.42
C LEU A 67 -7.44 -14.37 -7.67
N GLY A 68 -7.39 -13.04 -7.93
CA GLY A 68 -8.56 -12.26 -8.32
C GLY A 68 -9.19 -12.74 -9.62
N ALA A 69 -8.38 -13.05 -10.63
CA ALA A 69 -8.85 -13.61 -11.90
C ALA A 69 -9.51 -14.98 -11.74
N LYS A 70 -8.94 -15.86 -10.91
CA LYS A 70 -9.55 -17.15 -10.55
C LYS A 70 -10.90 -16.96 -9.87
N LYS A 71 -11.01 -16.01 -8.95
CA LYS A 71 -12.26 -15.67 -8.27
C LYS A 71 -13.35 -15.20 -9.25
N LEU A 72 -12.97 -14.46 -10.28
CA LEU A 72 -13.87 -14.01 -11.36
C LEU A 72 -14.19 -15.10 -12.38
N GLY A 73 -13.55 -16.27 -12.31
CA GLY A 73 -13.74 -17.36 -13.27
C GLY A 73 -13.16 -17.08 -14.65
N LEU A 74 -12.21 -16.16 -14.77
CA LEU A 74 -11.51 -15.89 -16.02
C LEU A 74 -10.76 -17.14 -16.48
N LYS A 75 -10.69 -17.35 -17.79
CA LYS A 75 -9.98 -18.49 -18.39
C LYS A 75 -8.58 -18.12 -18.82
N GLU A 76 -8.40 -16.89 -19.27
CA GLU A 76 -7.15 -16.36 -19.76
C GLU A 76 -6.87 -15.01 -19.12
N VAL A 77 -5.60 -14.69 -18.95
CA VAL A 77 -5.12 -13.43 -18.41
C VAL A 77 -3.95 -12.89 -19.23
N PRO A 78 -3.80 -11.56 -19.33
CA PRO A 78 -2.66 -10.95 -19.98
C PRO A 78 -1.37 -11.20 -19.19
N THR A 79 -0.32 -11.62 -19.89
CA THR A 79 1.00 -11.90 -19.32
C THR A 79 2.09 -11.19 -20.10
N VAL A 80 3.22 -10.93 -19.44
CA VAL A 80 4.48 -10.51 -20.06
C VAL A 80 5.59 -11.46 -19.64
N CYS A 81 6.40 -11.92 -20.61
CA CYS A 81 7.50 -12.85 -20.32
C CYS A 81 8.81 -12.07 -20.13
N LEU A 82 9.43 -12.21 -18.95
CA LEU A 82 10.72 -11.62 -18.60
C LEU A 82 11.85 -12.62 -18.89
N SER A 83 11.95 -13.07 -20.14
CA SER A 83 12.90 -14.10 -20.59
C SER A 83 14.38 -13.72 -20.45
N HIS A 84 14.68 -12.42 -20.33
CA HIS A 84 16.02 -11.87 -20.27
C HIS A 84 16.66 -11.94 -18.86
N LEU A 85 15.85 -12.26 -17.83
CA LEU A 85 16.33 -12.29 -16.45
C LEU A 85 17.02 -13.62 -16.13
N THR A 86 18.19 -13.53 -15.55
CA THR A 86 18.88 -14.69 -14.93
C THR A 86 18.12 -15.17 -13.68
N PRO A 87 18.37 -16.41 -13.21
CA PRO A 87 17.72 -16.92 -12.00
C PRO A 87 17.90 -16.03 -10.75
N GLN A 88 19.06 -15.38 -10.62
CA GLN A 88 19.33 -14.44 -9.52
C GLN A 88 18.55 -13.13 -9.69
N GLU A 89 18.52 -12.59 -10.91
CA GLU A 89 17.78 -11.38 -11.23
C GLU A 89 16.26 -11.59 -11.04
N LYS A 90 15.71 -12.77 -11.37
CA LYS A 90 14.30 -13.09 -11.10
C LYS A 90 13.97 -12.99 -9.60
N LYS A 91 14.81 -13.58 -8.73
CA LYS A 91 14.62 -13.50 -7.27
C LYS A 91 14.69 -12.05 -6.77
N ALA A 92 15.68 -11.29 -7.22
CA ALA A 92 15.83 -9.89 -6.85
C ALA A 92 14.64 -9.04 -7.35
N TYR A 93 14.17 -9.29 -8.58
CA TYR A 93 13.02 -8.62 -9.16
C TYR A 93 11.73 -8.86 -8.37
N ILE A 94 11.43 -10.10 -7.98
CA ILE A 94 10.26 -10.44 -7.16
C ILE A 94 10.25 -9.64 -5.85
N LEU A 95 11.40 -9.54 -5.18
CA LEU A 95 11.51 -8.78 -3.93
C LEU A 95 11.40 -7.28 -4.18
N ALA A 96 12.07 -6.76 -5.21
CA ALA A 96 12.09 -5.35 -5.55
C ALA A 96 10.69 -4.85 -5.94
N ASP A 97 9.97 -5.56 -6.80
CA ASP A 97 8.61 -5.22 -7.24
C ASP A 97 7.66 -5.10 -6.05
N ASN A 98 7.72 -6.05 -5.11
CA ASN A 98 6.90 -6.00 -3.91
C ASN A 98 7.30 -4.86 -2.95
N LYS A 99 8.60 -4.61 -2.75
CA LYS A 99 9.08 -3.63 -1.76
C LYS A 99 8.96 -2.19 -2.26
N ILE A 100 9.27 -1.94 -3.53
CA ILE A 100 9.26 -0.57 -4.09
C ILE A 100 7.85 0.02 -4.04
N ALA A 101 6.82 -0.79 -4.33
CA ALA A 101 5.43 -0.35 -4.25
C ALA A 101 5.02 0.14 -2.84
N LEU A 102 5.65 -0.41 -1.79
CA LEU A 102 5.40 -0.03 -0.40
C LEU A 102 6.19 1.21 0.06
N ASN A 103 7.11 1.72 -0.75
CA ASN A 103 7.93 2.88 -0.38
C ASN A 103 7.31 4.23 -0.82
N SER A 104 6.19 4.20 -1.55
CA SER A 104 5.45 5.40 -1.94
C SER A 104 4.38 5.73 -0.89
N GLY A 105 4.16 7.01 -0.67
CA GLY A 105 3.06 7.54 0.13
C GLY A 105 2.02 8.24 -0.74
N TRP A 106 1.02 8.84 -0.10
CA TRP A 106 -0.03 9.63 -0.72
C TRP A 106 0.09 11.10 -0.33
N ASP A 107 -0.15 12.00 -1.26
CA ASP A 107 -0.48 13.38 -0.97
C ASP A 107 -1.97 13.42 -0.58
N ILE A 108 -2.23 13.65 0.70
CA ILE A 108 -3.59 13.52 1.26
C ILE A 108 -4.52 14.61 0.72
N ASN A 109 -4.02 15.82 0.52
CA ASN A 109 -4.83 16.92 -0.01
C ASN A 109 -5.26 16.64 -1.46
N LEU A 110 -4.33 16.16 -2.29
CA LEU A 110 -4.67 15.75 -3.66
C LEU A 110 -5.59 14.53 -3.67
N LEU A 111 -5.35 13.55 -2.81
CA LEU A 111 -6.19 12.35 -2.73
C LEU A 111 -7.63 12.68 -2.29
N LYS A 112 -7.80 13.62 -1.35
CA LYS A 112 -9.10 14.13 -0.93
C LYS A 112 -9.86 14.77 -2.10
N LEU A 113 -9.20 15.63 -2.88
CA LEU A 113 -9.81 16.25 -4.07
C LEU A 113 -10.29 15.20 -5.08
N GLU A 114 -9.47 14.19 -5.39
CA GLU A 114 -9.86 13.09 -6.28
C GLU A 114 -11.07 12.30 -5.73
N PHE A 115 -11.10 12.04 -4.42
CA PHE A 115 -12.25 11.36 -3.79
C PHE A 115 -13.52 12.20 -3.84
N GLU A 116 -13.44 13.52 -3.64
CA GLU A 116 -14.56 14.43 -3.77
C GLU A 116 -15.10 14.47 -5.20
N GLU A 117 -14.22 14.51 -6.20
CA GLU A 117 -14.62 14.47 -7.62
C GLU A 117 -15.34 13.16 -7.95
N LEU A 118 -14.81 12.01 -7.53
CA LEU A 118 -15.43 10.71 -7.73
C LEU A 118 -16.78 10.60 -7.01
N LYS A 119 -16.88 11.10 -5.78
CA LYS A 119 -18.11 11.13 -5.00
C LYS A 119 -19.20 11.98 -5.67
N ASN A 120 -18.83 13.10 -6.29
CA ASN A 120 -19.76 13.99 -6.99
C ASN A 120 -20.44 13.33 -8.21
N VAL A 121 -19.87 12.26 -8.74
CA VAL A 121 -20.44 11.46 -9.82
C VAL A 121 -21.00 10.12 -9.35
N ASP A 122 -21.25 9.97 -8.04
CA ASP A 122 -21.74 8.74 -7.40
C ASP A 122 -20.88 7.50 -7.68
N PHE A 123 -19.56 7.68 -7.84
CA PHE A 123 -18.64 6.56 -8.02
C PHE A 123 -18.39 5.85 -6.68
N ASP A 124 -18.35 4.51 -6.72
CA ASP A 124 -18.04 3.69 -5.55
C ASP A 124 -16.56 3.77 -5.20
N LEU A 125 -16.22 4.54 -4.16
CA LEU A 125 -14.84 4.79 -3.75
C LEU A 125 -14.12 3.54 -3.24
N GLU A 126 -14.83 2.50 -2.75
CA GLU A 126 -14.19 1.25 -2.30
C GLU A 126 -13.51 0.50 -3.46
N LEU A 127 -13.92 0.77 -4.72
CA LEU A 127 -13.28 0.23 -5.91
C LEU A 127 -11.85 0.76 -6.13
N THR A 128 -11.49 1.86 -5.48
CA THR A 128 -10.11 2.40 -5.49
C THR A 128 -9.15 1.56 -4.65
N GLY A 129 -9.67 0.69 -3.78
CA GLY A 129 -8.89 -0.18 -2.89
C GLY A 129 -8.77 0.34 -1.46
N PHE A 130 -9.23 1.56 -1.18
CA PHE A 130 -9.37 2.08 0.18
C PHE A 130 -10.62 1.49 0.84
N ASN A 131 -10.57 1.25 2.14
CA ASN A 131 -11.75 0.84 2.89
C ASN A 131 -12.58 2.06 3.32
N THR A 132 -13.80 1.83 3.81
CA THR A 132 -14.74 2.90 4.22
C THR A 132 -14.13 3.84 5.26
N GLU A 133 -13.41 3.31 6.27
CA GLU A 133 -12.79 4.10 7.33
C GLU A 133 -11.65 4.98 6.79
N GLU A 134 -10.82 4.44 5.90
CA GLU A 134 -9.77 5.19 5.22
C GLU A 134 -10.35 6.34 4.39
N ILE A 135 -11.41 6.06 3.63
CA ILE A 135 -12.10 7.05 2.81
C ILE A 135 -12.70 8.17 3.68
N GLU A 136 -13.38 7.80 4.77
CA GLU A 136 -13.97 8.77 5.69
C GLU A 136 -12.90 9.65 6.35
N ASN A 137 -11.78 9.07 6.78
CA ASN A 137 -10.67 9.80 7.37
C ASN A 137 -10.05 10.80 6.38
N ILE A 138 -9.87 10.41 5.11
CA ILE A 138 -9.32 11.29 4.08
C ILE A 138 -10.30 12.43 3.77
N LEU A 139 -11.60 12.13 3.59
CA LEU A 139 -12.60 13.15 3.28
C LEU A 139 -12.84 14.14 4.42
N ASN A 140 -12.67 13.71 5.68
CA ASN A 140 -12.85 14.53 6.86
C ASN A 140 -11.55 15.20 7.32
N SER A 141 -10.41 14.98 6.65
CA SER A 141 -9.18 15.71 6.95
C SER A 141 -9.42 17.21 6.72
N GLU A 142 -9.06 18.03 7.70
CA GLU A 142 -9.14 19.49 7.55
C GLU A 142 -8.12 19.94 6.51
N ASP A 143 -8.53 20.85 5.61
CA ASP A 143 -7.61 21.45 4.66
C ASP A 143 -6.66 22.37 5.44
N GLU A 144 -5.44 21.95 5.64
CA GLU A 144 -4.39 22.84 6.16
C GLU A 144 -3.98 23.84 5.07
N ASP A 145 -4.87 24.80 4.76
CA ASP A 145 -4.51 26.05 4.11
C ASP A 145 -3.92 26.99 5.18
N SER A 146 -2.66 26.75 5.54
CA SER A 146 -1.85 27.76 6.18
C SER A 146 -0.40 27.56 5.77
N GLU A 147 0.09 28.47 4.97
CA GLU A 147 1.50 28.83 4.91
C GLU A 147 2.01 28.98 6.35
N ASP A 148 2.74 28.00 6.84
CA ASP A 148 3.87 28.15 7.74
C ASP A 148 4.21 26.81 8.39
N GLU A 149 5.45 26.38 8.11
CA GLU A 149 6.34 25.57 8.98
C GLU A 149 5.77 24.30 9.63
N GLU A 150 6.30 23.15 9.15
CA GLU A 150 6.58 21.94 9.93
C GLU A 150 5.72 21.74 11.20
N SER A 151 4.47 21.33 11.01
CA SER A 151 3.80 20.55 12.03
C SER A 151 3.13 19.33 11.40
N SER A 152 3.84 18.23 11.47
CA SER A 152 3.30 16.91 11.20
C SER A 152 2.31 16.56 12.32
N ASP A 153 1.12 17.13 12.33
CA ASP A 153 0.08 16.78 13.29
C ASP A 153 -0.83 15.68 12.73
N ASP A 154 -0.55 14.52 13.22
CA ASP A 154 -1.39 13.42 13.67
C ASP A 154 -2.78 13.25 13.03
N LEU A 155 -2.85 13.12 11.71
CA LEU A 155 -3.75 12.14 11.14
C LEU A 155 -3.13 10.76 11.42
N ASP A 156 -3.91 9.87 11.99
CA ASP A 156 -3.50 8.49 12.25
C ASP A 156 -3.36 7.75 10.91
N LEU A 157 -2.36 8.20 10.11
CA LEU A 157 -2.00 7.66 8.79
C LEU A 157 -1.26 6.32 8.92
N ASP A 158 -1.48 5.64 10.05
CA ASP A 158 -0.89 4.35 10.39
C ASP A 158 -1.14 3.28 9.31
N PHE A 159 -2.18 3.46 8.51
CA PHE A 159 -2.50 2.54 7.42
C PHE A 159 -1.74 2.80 6.10
N LEU A 160 -1.26 4.04 5.87
CA LEU A 160 -0.49 4.37 4.67
C LEU A 160 0.98 3.99 4.78
N ASP A 161 1.48 3.83 6.00
CA ASP A 161 2.88 3.55 6.26
C ASP A 161 3.07 2.06 6.57
N GLY A 162 2.84 1.24 5.57
CA GLY A 162 2.90 -0.22 5.68
C GLY A 162 4.25 -0.80 6.15
N PHE A 163 5.27 0.03 6.47
CA PHE A 163 6.59 -0.44 6.96
C PHE A 163 7.44 0.66 7.63
N SER A 164 6.85 1.55 8.41
CA SER A 164 7.67 2.17 9.45
C SER A 164 7.63 1.24 10.67
N GLU A 165 8.78 0.77 11.12
CA GLU A 165 8.86 0.11 12.42
C GLU A 165 8.40 1.12 13.48
N LYS A 166 7.13 0.97 13.91
CA LYS A 166 6.57 1.83 14.95
C LYS A 166 7.03 1.33 16.29
N TYR A 167 7.91 2.06 16.89
CA TYR A 167 8.24 1.87 18.29
C TYR A 167 7.19 2.59 19.13
N ASN A 168 6.32 1.83 19.81
CA ASN A 168 5.44 2.37 20.82
C ASN A 168 6.19 2.42 22.15
N ILE A 169 6.54 3.59 22.62
CA ILE A 169 7.07 3.78 23.97
C ILE A 169 5.88 4.08 24.89
N ILE A 170 5.61 3.16 25.79
CA ILE A 170 4.59 3.37 26.83
C ILE A 170 5.33 3.88 28.05
N VAL A 171 5.05 5.11 28.45
CA VAL A 171 5.56 5.69 29.70
C VAL A 171 4.47 5.51 30.75
N GLU A 172 4.77 4.75 31.79
CA GLU A 172 3.89 4.58 32.95
C GLU A 172 4.28 5.59 34.01
N CYS A 173 3.34 6.46 34.38
CA CYS A 173 3.52 7.46 35.43
C CYS A 173 2.83 6.99 36.72
N GLU A 174 3.41 7.26 37.87
CA GLU A 174 2.87 6.85 39.17
C GLU A 174 1.58 7.60 39.56
N ASN A 175 1.42 8.82 39.03
CA ASN A 175 0.24 9.65 39.28
C ASN A 175 -0.04 10.60 38.12
N GLN A 176 -1.21 11.26 38.18
CA GLN A 176 -1.67 12.19 37.16
C GLN A 176 -0.78 13.43 37.01
N GLU A 177 -0.21 13.92 38.12
CA GLU A 177 0.64 15.12 38.17
C GLU A 177 1.96 14.88 37.38
N GLU A 178 2.53 13.68 37.52
CA GLU A 178 3.72 13.25 36.78
C GLU A 178 3.42 13.07 35.28
N ALA A 179 2.26 12.50 34.93
CA ALA A 179 1.80 12.36 33.58
C ALA A 179 1.59 13.72 32.88
N GLU A 180 0.97 14.67 33.58
CA GLU A 180 0.78 16.03 33.08
C GLU A 180 2.11 16.79 32.92
N ALA A 181 3.06 16.63 33.86
CA ALA A 181 4.37 17.24 33.74
C ALA A 181 5.17 16.70 32.56
N PHE A 182 5.06 15.39 32.32
CA PHE A 182 5.69 14.73 31.19
C PHE A 182 5.07 15.18 29.86
N ALA A 183 3.74 15.24 29.79
CA ALA A 183 3.02 15.68 28.59
C ALA A 183 3.35 17.14 28.23
N LYS A 184 3.33 18.06 29.21
CA LYS A 184 3.69 19.47 28.99
C LYS A 184 5.10 19.66 28.44
N ARG A 185 6.00 18.72 28.69
CA ARG A 185 7.37 18.78 28.17
C ARG A 185 7.49 18.32 26.70
N PHE A 186 6.65 17.40 26.27
CA PHE A 186 6.74 16.77 24.94
C PHE A 186 5.56 17.12 24.02
N LYS A 187 4.38 17.47 24.58
CA LYS A 187 3.19 17.94 23.85
C LYS A 187 2.39 18.89 24.75
N PRO A 188 2.61 20.21 24.66
CA PRO A 188 2.01 21.20 25.58
C PRO A 188 0.48 21.26 25.52
N ASP A 189 -0.16 20.80 24.44
CA ASP A 189 -1.62 20.90 24.21
C ASP A 189 -2.38 19.57 24.43
N LEU A 190 -1.72 18.55 24.98
CA LEU A 190 -2.34 17.24 25.19
C LEU A 190 -3.28 17.25 26.40
N ASN A 191 -4.57 16.96 26.18
CA ASN A 191 -5.55 16.81 27.24
C ASN A 191 -5.53 15.36 27.77
N LEU A 192 -4.98 15.14 28.96
CA LEU A 192 -4.75 13.80 29.49
C LEU A 192 -5.94 13.31 30.34
N ASN A 193 -6.69 12.35 29.75
CA ASN A 193 -7.72 11.60 30.48
C ASN A 193 -7.24 10.21 30.95
N SER A 194 -5.96 9.86 30.75
CA SER A 194 -5.41 8.55 31.12
C SER A 194 -3.95 8.65 31.58
N GLN A 195 -3.53 7.73 32.47
CA GLN A 195 -2.15 7.61 32.95
C GLN A 195 -1.17 7.03 31.93
N LYS A 196 -1.61 6.77 30.67
CA LYS A 196 -0.77 6.18 29.62
C LYS A 196 -0.59 7.15 28.47
N ILE A 197 0.64 7.55 28.22
CA ILE A 197 1.03 8.43 27.11
C ILE A 197 1.79 7.61 26.08
N LYS A 198 1.35 7.66 24.82
CA LYS A 198 2.13 7.11 23.70
C LYS A 198 3.01 8.22 23.12
N ILE A 199 4.34 8.03 23.14
CA ILE A 199 5.30 8.97 22.56
C ILE A 199 5.93 8.31 21.34
N LYS A 200 5.91 9.00 20.20
CA LYS A 200 6.63 8.55 18.98
C LYS A 200 8.12 8.87 19.14
N PHE A 201 9.01 8.02 18.62
CA PHE A 201 10.46 8.18 18.70
C PHE A 201 10.98 9.48 18.05
N LYS A 202 10.19 10.11 17.15
CA LYS A 202 10.47 11.42 16.55
C LYS A 202 10.57 12.56 17.57
N ASP A 203 9.86 12.43 18.67
CA ASP A 203 9.71 13.49 19.68
C ASP A 203 10.86 13.50 20.71
N LEU A 204 11.82 12.59 20.57
CA LEU A 204 12.97 12.42 21.47
C LEU A 204 14.28 13.03 20.93
N LYS A 205 14.24 13.83 19.85
CA LYS A 205 15.42 14.52 19.29
C LYS A 205 15.60 15.91 19.88
#